data_b7ca804f68e2a64f06886d98a7ca5936
#
_entry.id   b7ca804f68e2a64f06886d98a7ca5936
#
_cell.length_a   1.000
_cell.length_b   1.000
_cell.length_c   1.000
_cell.angle_alpha   90.00
_cell.angle_beta   90.00
_cell.angle_gamma   90.00
#
_symmetry.space_group_name_H-M   'P 1'
#
loop_
_entity.id
_entity.type
_entity.pdbx_description
1 polymer ?
#
loop_
_entity_poly.entity_id
_entity_poly.type
_entity_poly.pdbx_seq_one_letter_code
_entity_poly.pdbx_strand_id
1 'polypeptide(L)'
;ASDVYKRQAKNTGGVFFVRVEDTDQKRKVDGAVDAMLKGLEVYTIKADEGVIGEGNEIGDYGPYYQSARKEIYQTYAKSLVKQGLAYPCFCTAEEIDEIRRQQENDDIKGYWGKYAKCRNLSFEQIKQNIENGMPWTLRLKSPGDIEKKCYFDDMIKGKIEMPENVIDVVLL
;
A
#
# COMPACT_ATOMS: atom_id res chain seq x y z
N ALA A 1 5.41 -1.98 -21.06
CA ALA A 1 5.89 -1.34 -19.82
C ALA A 1 7.14 -2.03 -19.28
N SER A 2 7.15 -3.35 -19.10
CA SER A 2 8.30 -4.09 -18.49
C SER A 2 9.62 -3.89 -19.25
N ASP A 3 9.59 -3.83 -20.60
CA ASP A 3 10.78 -3.56 -21.41
C ASP A 3 11.38 -2.16 -21.12
N VAL A 4 10.52 -1.17 -20.93
CA VAL A 4 10.96 0.20 -20.59
C VAL A 4 11.68 0.22 -19.25
N TYR A 5 11.12 -0.42 -18.22
CA TYR A 5 11.73 -0.48 -16.90
C TYR A 5 13.05 -1.27 -16.90
N LYS A 6 13.12 -2.38 -17.63
CA LYS A 6 14.37 -3.13 -17.80
C LYS A 6 15.47 -2.30 -18.45
N ARG A 7 15.13 -1.55 -19.51
CA ARG A 7 16.07 -0.66 -20.19
C ARG A 7 16.51 0.49 -19.29
N GLN A 8 15.57 1.08 -18.55
CA GLN A 8 15.90 2.14 -17.59
C GLN A 8 16.86 1.63 -16.52
N ALA A 9 16.57 0.50 -15.88
CA ALA A 9 17.45 -0.11 -14.88
C ALA A 9 18.86 -0.30 -15.45
N LYS A 10 18.98 -0.86 -16.65
CA LYS A 10 20.27 -1.05 -17.32
C LYS A 10 21.01 0.28 -17.55
N ASN A 11 20.30 1.32 -17.99
CA ASN A 11 20.92 2.62 -18.28
C ASN A 11 21.42 3.33 -17.04
N THR A 12 20.75 3.15 -15.91
CA THR A 12 21.09 3.82 -14.65
C THR A 12 21.97 2.95 -13.73
N GLY A 13 22.38 1.76 -14.17
CA GLY A 13 23.12 0.81 -13.33
C GLY A 13 22.30 0.23 -12.18
N GLY A 14 20.96 0.29 -12.30
CA GLY A 14 20.02 -0.23 -11.33
C GLY A 14 19.67 -1.71 -11.55
N VAL A 15 18.78 -2.22 -10.72
CA VAL A 15 18.31 -3.61 -10.74
C VAL A 15 16.85 -3.66 -11.19
N PHE A 16 16.53 -4.52 -12.15
CA PHE A 16 15.17 -4.83 -12.53
C PHE A 16 14.68 -6.07 -11.76
N PHE A 17 13.74 -5.89 -10.86
CA PHE A 17 13.19 -6.99 -10.09
C PHE A 17 11.72 -7.24 -10.36
N VAL A 18 11.28 -8.49 -10.16
CA VAL A 18 9.88 -8.91 -10.26
C VAL A 18 9.36 -9.30 -8.88
N ARG A 19 8.36 -8.55 -8.40
CA ARG A 19 7.63 -8.86 -7.17
C ARG A 19 6.20 -9.24 -7.49
N VAL A 20 5.70 -10.29 -6.84
CA VAL A 20 4.33 -10.78 -6.97
C VAL A 20 3.48 -10.24 -5.84
N GLU A 21 2.38 -9.56 -6.18
CA GLU A 21 1.39 -9.05 -5.24
C GLU A 21 0.22 -10.04 -5.16
N ASP A 22 0.35 -11.01 -4.26
CA ASP A 22 -0.53 -12.18 -4.12
C ASP A 22 -1.49 -12.09 -2.92
N THR A 23 -1.72 -10.90 -2.38
CA THR A 23 -2.57 -10.71 -1.20
C THR A 23 -4.07 -10.81 -1.50
N ASP A 24 -4.51 -10.62 -2.74
CA ASP A 24 -5.90 -10.78 -3.14
C ASP A 24 -6.22 -12.24 -3.50
N GLN A 25 -6.60 -13.01 -2.49
CA GLN A 25 -6.91 -14.43 -2.64
C GLN A 25 -8.14 -14.71 -3.53
N LYS A 26 -9.04 -13.72 -3.70
CA LYS A 26 -10.24 -13.88 -4.55
C LYS A 26 -9.90 -13.84 -6.04
N ARG A 27 -8.80 -13.19 -6.39
CA ARG A 27 -8.31 -13.05 -7.78
C ARG A 27 -7.11 -13.94 -8.08
N LYS A 28 -6.72 -14.79 -7.15
CA LYS A 28 -5.62 -15.74 -7.38
C LYS A 28 -5.99 -16.73 -8.49
N VAL A 29 -5.11 -16.86 -9.48
CA VAL A 29 -5.22 -17.82 -10.58
C VAL A 29 -3.99 -18.71 -10.53
N ASP A 30 -4.20 -20.01 -10.43
CA ASP A 30 -3.11 -20.99 -10.42
C ASP A 30 -2.33 -20.95 -11.75
N GLY A 31 -1.00 -21.00 -11.66
CA GLY A 31 -0.11 -20.91 -12.83
C GLY A 31 0.04 -19.50 -13.43
N ALA A 32 -0.61 -18.46 -12.88
CA ALA A 32 -0.53 -17.11 -13.41
C ALA A 32 0.90 -16.54 -13.34
N VAL A 33 1.65 -16.87 -12.29
CA VAL A 33 3.05 -16.42 -12.14
C VAL A 33 3.92 -17.01 -13.23
N ASP A 34 3.83 -18.32 -13.48
CA ASP A 34 4.60 -18.98 -14.54
C ASP A 34 4.20 -18.49 -15.93
N ALA A 35 2.90 -18.24 -16.16
CA ALA A 35 2.43 -17.67 -17.44
C ALA A 35 2.99 -16.26 -17.65
N MET A 36 3.02 -15.43 -16.61
CA MET A 36 3.61 -14.09 -16.66
C MET A 36 5.12 -14.16 -16.96
N LEU A 37 5.85 -15.02 -16.27
CA LEU A 37 7.30 -15.18 -16.46
C LEU A 37 7.63 -15.69 -17.87
N LYS A 38 6.89 -16.68 -18.39
CA LYS A 38 7.01 -17.13 -19.79
C LYS A 38 6.72 -16.00 -20.77
N GLY A 39 5.72 -15.16 -20.50
CA GLY A 39 5.47 -13.96 -21.29
C GLY A 39 6.65 -13.00 -21.32
N LEU A 40 7.31 -12.77 -20.21
CA LEU A 40 8.53 -11.94 -20.14
C LEU A 40 9.68 -12.57 -20.95
N GLU A 41 9.86 -13.89 -20.88
CA GLU A 41 10.90 -14.62 -21.65
C GLU A 41 10.71 -14.48 -23.17
N VAL A 42 9.46 -14.54 -23.68
CA VAL A 42 9.18 -14.34 -25.11
C VAL A 42 9.71 -12.99 -25.60
N TYR A 43 9.69 -11.97 -24.74
CA TYR A 43 10.25 -10.64 -25.04
C TYR A 43 11.71 -10.47 -24.59
N THR A 44 12.39 -11.56 -24.21
CA THR A 44 13.77 -11.53 -23.70
C THR A 44 13.98 -10.64 -22.47
N ILE A 45 12.93 -10.42 -21.69
CA ILE A 45 12.96 -9.63 -20.46
C ILE A 45 13.24 -10.58 -19.30
N LYS A 46 14.47 -10.57 -18.80
CA LYS A 46 14.85 -11.34 -17.60
C LYS A 46 14.95 -10.42 -16.40
N ALA A 47 14.41 -10.86 -15.27
CA ALA A 47 14.63 -10.18 -14.00
C ALA A 47 16.09 -10.38 -13.55
N ASP A 48 16.64 -9.34 -12.92
CA ASP A 48 17.94 -9.43 -12.26
C ASP A 48 17.76 -10.03 -10.86
N GLU A 49 16.62 -9.73 -10.22
CA GLU A 49 16.18 -10.25 -8.92
C GLU A 49 14.67 -10.50 -8.93
N GLY A 50 14.18 -11.22 -7.93
CA GLY A 50 12.74 -11.40 -7.73
C GLY A 50 12.27 -12.83 -7.98
N VAL A 51 11.00 -12.96 -8.33
CA VAL A 51 10.36 -14.23 -8.63
C VAL A 51 10.79 -14.72 -10.01
N ILE A 52 11.31 -15.94 -10.08
CA ILE A 52 11.79 -16.61 -11.32
C ILE A 52 11.02 -17.90 -11.65
N GLY A 53 10.04 -18.27 -10.85
CA GLY A 53 9.15 -19.42 -11.00
C GLY A 53 8.22 -19.49 -9.81
N GLU A 54 7.20 -20.32 -9.88
CA GLU A 54 6.32 -20.50 -8.72
C GLU A 54 7.09 -21.04 -7.51
N GLY A 55 7.10 -20.24 -6.43
CA GLY A 55 7.87 -20.54 -5.20
C GLY A 55 9.39 -20.40 -5.31
N ASN A 56 9.93 -19.94 -6.44
CA ASN A 56 11.37 -19.75 -6.65
C ASN A 56 11.72 -18.27 -6.79
N GLU A 57 12.71 -17.83 -6.03
CA GLU A 57 13.16 -16.44 -5.95
C GLU A 57 14.69 -16.35 -6.04
N ILE A 58 15.20 -15.25 -6.59
CA ILE A 58 16.62 -14.88 -6.61
C ILE A 58 16.80 -13.45 -6.12
N GLY A 59 17.96 -13.16 -5.51
CA GLY A 59 18.34 -11.82 -5.03
C GLY A 59 18.37 -11.72 -3.51
N ASP A 60 18.92 -10.58 -3.04
CA ASP A 60 19.28 -10.39 -1.63
C ASP A 60 18.17 -9.68 -0.81
N TYR A 61 17.11 -9.18 -1.47
CA TYR A 61 16.07 -8.35 -0.84
C TYR A 61 14.71 -9.06 -0.75
N GLY A 62 14.71 -10.38 -0.84
CA GLY A 62 13.51 -11.21 -0.65
C GLY A 62 12.87 -11.05 0.74
N PRO A 63 11.72 -11.71 0.95
CA PRO A 63 10.93 -12.42 -0.04
C PRO A 63 10.28 -11.49 -1.07
N TYR A 64 10.08 -11.98 -2.31
CA TYR A 64 9.49 -11.19 -3.40
C TYR A 64 8.00 -11.50 -3.64
N TYR A 65 7.41 -12.40 -2.86
CA TYR A 65 5.96 -12.53 -2.73
C TYR A 65 5.46 -11.62 -1.61
N GLN A 66 4.44 -10.81 -1.90
CA GLN A 66 3.93 -9.84 -0.93
C GLN A 66 3.39 -10.52 0.34
N SER A 67 2.69 -11.65 0.22
CA SER A 67 2.17 -12.43 1.35
C SER A 67 3.27 -12.90 2.32
N ALA A 68 4.47 -13.21 1.82
CA ALA A 68 5.61 -13.65 2.61
C ALA A 68 6.29 -12.49 3.38
N ARG A 69 5.93 -11.23 3.11
CA ARG A 69 6.52 -10.03 3.75
C ARG A 69 5.77 -9.54 4.98
N LYS A 70 4.79 -10.28 5.46
CA LYS A 70 3.90 -9.85 6.57
C LYS A 70 4.66 -9.35 7.79
N GLU A 71 5.68 -10.07 8.24
CA GLU A 71 6.46 -9.69 9.43
C GLU A 71 7.24 -8.39 9.22
N ILE A 72 7.78 -8.18 8.00
CA ILE A 72 8.46 -6.95 7.63
C ILE A 72 7.47 -5.78 7.71
N TYR A 73 6.30 -5.91 7.08
CA TYR A 73 5.28 -4.87 7.11
C TYR A 73 4.80 -4.57 8.53
N GLN A 74 4.59 -5.60 9.35
CA GLN A 74 4.21 -5.41 10.77
C GLN A 74 5.28 -4.67 11.56
N THR A 75 6.56 -4.92 11.31
CA THR A 75 7.67 -4.23 11.96
C THR A 75 7.68 -2.74 11.63
N TYR A 76 7.56 -2.39 10.34
CA TYR A 76 7.46 -1.00 9.91
C TYR A 76 6.20 -0.33 10.42
N ALA A 77 5.06 -1.01 10.39
CA ALA A 77 3.79 -0.51 10.90
C ALA A 77 3.87 -0.17 12.40
N LYS A 78 4.48 -1.03 13.22
CA LYS A 78 4.74 -0.75 14.64
C LYS A 78 5.65 0.48 14.84
N SER A 79 6.63 0.67 13.96
CA SER A 79 7.47 1.87 13.98
C SER A 79 6.67 3.14 13.71
N LEU A 80 5.74 3.11 12.75
CA LEU A 80 4.84 4.24 12.48
C LEU A 80 3.93 4.57 13.67
N VAL A 81 3.42 3.56 14.38
CA VAL A 81 2.63 3.78 15.61
C VAL A 81 3.47 4.49 16.68
N LYS A 82 4.72 4.05 16.90
CA LYS A 82 5.62 4.70 17.87
C LYS A 82 5.91 6.16 17.53
N GLN A 83 5.91 6.50 16.24
CA GLN A 83 6.11 7.87 15.76
C GLN A 83 4.82 8.71 15.76
N GLY A 84 3.68 8.13 16.11
CA GLY A 84 2.37 8.81 16.04
C GLY A 84 1.84 9.02 14.62
N LEU A 85 2.44 8.33 13.64
CA LEU A 85 2.08 8.41 12.21
C LEU A 85 1.06 7.34 11.79
N ALA A 86 0.69 6.44 12.68
CA ALA A 86 -0.34 5.43 12.46
C ALA A 86 -1.14 5.20 13.74
N TYR A 87 -2.37 4.72 13.60
CA TYR A 87 -3.26 4.45 14.71
C TYR A 87 -4.20 3.27 14.42
N PRO A 88 -4.66 2.53 15.45
CA PRO A 88 -5.65 1.46 15.28
C PRO A 88 -7.04 2.04 15.01
N CYS A 89 -7.72 1.49 14.03
CA CYS A 89 -9.09 1.81 13.68
C CYS A 89 -9.99 0.61 13.96
N PHE A 90 -11.01 0.78 14.79
CA PHE A 90 -11.96 -0.23 15.24
C PHE A 90 -13.30 -0.20 14.48
N CYS A 91 -13.37 0.54 13.38
CA CYS A 91 -14.59 0.61 12.57
C CYS A 91 -14.89 -0.74 11.92
N THR A 92 -16.16 -1.15 11.98
CA THR A 92 -16.64 -2.33 11.25
C THR A 92 -16.80 -2.04 9.75
N ALA A 93 -17.02 -3.09 8.96
CA ALA A 93 -17.29 -2.94 7.53
C ALA A 93 -18.55 -2.10 7.28
N GLU A 94 -19.61 -2.34 8.09
CA GLU A 94 -20.89 -1.64 8.00
C GLU A 94 -20.73 -0.14 8.30
N GLU A 95 -19.91 0.21 9.30
CA GLU A 95 -19.61 1.61 9.63
C GLU A 95 -18.82 2.30 8.52
N ILE A 96 -17.89 1.61 7.88
CA ILE A 96 -17.15 2.14 6.73
C ILE A 96 -18.09 2.34 5.53
N ASP A 97 -19.02 1.41 5.30
CA ASP A 97 -20.01 1.53 4.21
C ASP A 97 -21.02 2.66 4.49
N GLU A 98 -21.36 2.90 5.75
CA GLU A 98 -22.18 4.06 6.13
C GLU A 98 -21.44 5.39 5.87
N ILE A 99 -20.13 5.46 6.22
CA ILE A 99 -19.31 6.63 5.90
C ILE A 99 -19.29 6.87 4.38
N ARG A 100 -19.15 5.83 3.57
CA ARG A 100 -19.18 5.97 2.10
C ARG A 100 -20.51 6.52 1.58
N ARG A 101 -21.64 6.08 2.16
CA ARG A 101 -22.97 6.61 1.83
C ARG A 101 -23.11 8.08 2.19
N GLN A 102 -22.65 8.48 3.39
CA GLN A 102 -22.66 9.87 3.84
C GLN A 102 -21.83 10.80 2.96
N GLN A 103 -20.80 10.25 2.30
CA GLN A 103 -19.89 10.98 1.40
C GLN A 103 -20.32 10.95 -0.07
N GLU A 104 -21.55 10.54 -0.38
CA GLU A 104 -21.97 10.38 -1.79
C GLU A 104 -21.78 11.66 -2.61
N ASN A 105 -22.03 12.82 -1.99
CA ASN A 105 -21.91 14.14 -2.60
C ASN A 105 -20.63 14.90 -2.21
N ASP A 106 -19.72 14.27 -1.45
CA ASP A 106 -18.46 14.90 -1.08
C ASP A 106 -17.41 14.77 -2.21
N ASP A 107 -16.62 15.81 -2.42
CA ASP A 107 -15.55 15.82 -3.42
C ASP A 107 -14.44 14.83 -3.06
N ILE A 108 -14.14 14.68 -1.76
CA ILE A 108 -13.13 13.75 -1.25
C ILE A 108 -13.82 12.65 -0.47
N LYS A 109 -13.75 11.43 -1.01
CA LYS A 109 -14.31 10.22 -0.39
C LYS A 109 -13.21 9.45 0.32
N GLY A 110 -13.51 8.91 1.51
CA GLY A 110 -12.58 8.08 2.27
C GLY A 110 -12.62 8.38 3.78
N TYR A 111 -11.68 7.79 4.50
CA TYR A 111 -11.61 7.90 5.95
C TYR A 111 -10.72 9.07 6.36
N TRP A 112 -11.31 10.24 6.62
CA TRP A 112 -10.60 11.47 6.97
C TRP A 112 -11.51 12.47 7.70
N GLY A 113 -10.92 13.50 8.31
CA GLY A 113 -11.64 14.60 8.98
C GLY A 113 -12.67 14.11 9.98
N LYS A 114 -13.91 14.60 9.87
CA LYS A 114 -15.04 14.22 10.74
C LYS A 114 -15.42 12.73 10.64
N TYR A 115 -15.09 12.10 9.54
CA TYR A 115 -15.36 10.67 9.31
C TYR A 115 -14.33 9.74 9.95
N ALA A 116 -13.16 10.25 10.30
CA ALA A 116 -12.08 9.47 10.88
C ALA A 116 -12.19 9.39 12.43
N LYS A 117 -13.29 8.83 12.92
CA LYS A 117 -13.65 8.82 14.36
C LYS A 117 -12.60 8.14 15.26
N CYS A 118 -11.84 7.17 14.74
CA CYS A 118 -10.79 6.50 15.52
C CYS A 118 -9.46 7.27 15.54
N ARG A 119 -9.28 8.30 14.69
CA ARG A 119 -8.02 9.03 14.53
C ARG A 119 -7.53 9.71 15.80
N ASN A 120 -8.44 10.12 16.67
CA ASN A 120 -8.15 10.90 17.87
C ASN A 120 -8.57 10.19 19.16
N LEU A 121 -8.69 8.85 19.15
CA LEU A 121 -8.91 8.08 20.35
C LEU A 121 -7.76 8.26 21.33
N SER A 122 -8.08 8.36 22.63
CA SER A 122 -7.06 8.39 23.70
C SER A 122 -6.37 7.02 23.83
N PHE A 123 -5.20 7.02 24.45
CA PHE A 123 -4.48 5.78 24.71
C PHE A 123 -5.33 4.81 25.56
N GLU A 124 -6.07 5.31 26.55
CA GLU A 124 -6.95 4.53 27.40
C GLU A 124 -8.08 3.88 26.62
N GLN A 125 -8.70 4.63 25.68
CA GLN A 125 -9.76 4.09 24.81
C GLN A 125 -9.22 3.02 23.88
N ILE A 126 -8.04 3.24 23.29
CA ILE A 126 -7.38 2.25 22.43
C ILE A 126 -7.08 0.97 23.23
N LYS A 127 -6.50 1.12 24.43
CA LYS A 127 -6.16 0.01 25.31
C LYS A 127 -7.40 -0.79 25.67
N GLN A 128 -8.47 -0.12 26.09
CA GLN A 128 -9.73 -0.76 26.46
C GLN A 128 -10.35 -1.53 25.30
N ASN A 129 -10.35 -0.96 24.08
CA ASN A 129 -10.87 -1.62 22.89
C ASN A 129 -10.08 -2.90 22.55
N ILE A 130 -8.75 -2.85 22.67
CA ILE A 130 -7.89 -4.01 22.45
C ILE A 130 -8.12 -5.09 23.53
N GLU A 131 -8.20 -4.71 24.79
CA GLU A 131 -8.47 -5.62 25.93
C GLU A 131 -9.85 -6.27 25.82
N ASN A 132 -10.82 -5.56 25.28
CA ASN A 132 -12.15 -6.09 24.96
C ASN A 132 -12.18 -6.99 23.71
N GLY A 133 -11.04 -7.23 23.06
CA GLY A 133 -10.94 -8.08 21.88
C GLY A 133 -11.58 -7.51 20.62
N MET A 134 -11.79 -6.18 20.54
CA MET A 134 -12.34 -5.57 19.34
C MET A 134 -11.39 -5.74 18.14
N PRO A 135 -11.88 -6.23 17.00
CA PRO A 135 -11.05 -6.30 15.80
C PRO A 135 -10.64 -4.89 15.36
N TRP A 136 -9.45 -4.78 14.82
CA TRP A 136 -8.93 -3.49 14.37
C TRP A 136 -8.01 -3.64 13.15
N THR A 137 -7.92 -2.57 12.40
CA THR A 137 -6.96 -2.38 11.31
C THR A 137 -6.03 -1.22 11.65
N LEU A 138 -4.82 -1.20 11.08
CA LEU A 138 -3.92 -0.08 11.23
C LEU A 138 -4.11 0.91 10.09
N ARG A 139 -4.27 2.19 10.42
CA ARG A 139 -4.34 3.28 9.43
C ARG A 139 -3.16 4.23 9.55
N LEU A 140 -2.68 4.69 8.41
CA LEU A 140 -1.78 5.84 8.35
C LEU A 140 -2.53 7.08 8.84
N LYS A 141 -1.87 7.88 9.68
CA LYS A 141 -2.36 9.20 10.07
C LYS A 141 -1.88 10.20 9.03
N SER A 142 -2.68 10.47 8.01
CA SER A 142 -2.28 11.38 6.93
C SER A 142 -1.90 12.77 7.49
N PRO A 143 -0.74 13.32 7.15
CA PRO A 143 -0.35 14.67 7.55
C PRO A 143 -0.96 15.76 6.67
N GLY A 144 -1.69 15.38 5.61
CA GLY A 144 -2.19 16.31 4.61
C GLY A 144 -3.22 17.30 5.17
N ASP A 145 -3.24 18.46 4.55
CA ASP A 145 -4.16 19.55 4.81
C ASP A 145 -5.03 19.77 3.57
N ILE A 146 -6.36 19.77 3.74
CA ILE A 146 -7.31 19.89 2.62
C ILE A 146 -7.21 21.23 1.88
N GLU A 147 -6.71 22.28 2.57
CA GLU A 147 -6.56 23.61 1.99
C GLU A 147 -5.21 23.79 1.27
N LYS A 148 -4.31 22.80 1.40
CA LYS A 148 -2.97 22.85 0.83
C LYS A 148 -2.85 22.00 -0.41
N LYS A 149 -1.86 22.36 -1.21
CA LYS A 149 -1.48 21.66 -2.43
C LYS A 149 0.00 21.33 -2.42
N CYS A 150 0.34 20.19 -2.96
CA CYS A 150 1.72 19.82 -3.24
C CYS A 150 2.00 20.04 -4.74
N TYR A 151 3.27 20.27 -5.05
CA TYR A 151 3.75 20.55 -6.40
C TYR A 151 4.90 19.63 -6.72
N PHE A 152 4.98 19.21 -7.97
CA PHE A 152 6.16 18.56 -8.50
C PHE A 152 6.37 18.94 -9.98
N ASP A 153 7.62 18.88 -10.42
CA ASP A 153 7.97 19.17 -11.80
C ASP A 153 8.03 17.86 -12.60
N ASP A 154 7.04 17.67 -13.46
CA ASP A 154 7.03 16.55 -14.41
C ASP A 154 7.87 16.92 -15.63
N MET A 155 8.75 16.02 -16.06
CA MET A 155 9.68 16.28 -17.19
C MET A 155 8.98 16.51 -18.52
N ILE A 156 7.71 16.08 -18.66
CA ILE A 156 6.93 16.19 -19.90
C ILE A 156 5.84 17.26 -19.78
N LYS A 157 5.12 17.25 -18.66
CA LYS A 157 3.96 18.12 -18.42
C LYS A 157 4.31 19.42 -17.70
N GLY A 158 5.55 19.58 -17.24
CA GLY A 158 5.97 20.72 -16.44
C GLY A 158 5.43 20.66 -15.02
N LYS A 159 5.20 21.82 -14.41
CA LYS A 159 4.74 21.90 -13.02
C LYS A 159 3.33 21.36 -12.86
N ILE A 160 3.18 20.32 -12.06
CA ILE A 160 1.89 19.73 -11.70
C ILE A 160 1.54 20.10 -10.27
N GLU A 161 0.30 20.51 -10.08
CA GLU A 161 -0.29 20.85 -8.79
C GLU A 161 -1.33 19.80 -8.42
N MET A 162 -1.28 19.28 -7.19
CA MET A 162 -2.24 18.32 -6.66
C MET A 162 -2.65 18.70 -5.24
N PRO A 163 -3.91 18.44 -4.81
CA PRO A 163 -4.27 18.58 -3.41
C PRO A 163 -3.46 17.62 -2.54
N GLU A 164 -3.15 18.03 -1.32
CA GLU A 164 -2.52 17.12 -0.36
C GLU A 164 -3.46 15.95 -0.03
N ASN A 165 -2.89 14.77 0.18
CA ASN A 165 -3.68 13.61 0.58
C ASN A 165 -4.09 13.72 2.05
N VAL A 166 -5.39 13.79 2.31
CA VAL A 166 -5.96 13.84 3.67
C VAL A 166 -6.53 12.50 4.15
N ILE A 167 -6.54 11.48 3.28
CA ILE A 167 -7.18 10.19 3.56
C ILE A 167 -6.25 9.31 4.40
N ASP A 168 -6.78 8.81 5.50
CA ASP A 168 -6.12 7.82 6.36
C ASP A 168 -6.26 6.41 5.75
N VAL A 169 -5.29 6.01 4.95
CA VAL A 169 -5.31 4.71 4.27
C VAL A 169 -5.03 3.56 5.24
N VAL A 170 -5.61 2.39 4.97
CA VAL A 170 -5.32 1.16 5.71
C VAL A 170 -3.91 0.68 5.33
N LEU A 171 -3.10 0.36 6.35
CA LEU A 171 -1.75 -0.17 6.19
C LEU A 171 -1.71 -1.69 6.39
N LEU A 172 -2.50 -2.20 7.37
CA LEU A 172 -2.57 -3.62 7.75
C LEU A 172 -3.96 -3.95 8.28
#